data_f6f34f41b31053045c140e03081d6bc7
#
_entry.id   f6f34f41b31053045c140e03081d6bc7
#
_cell.length_a   1.000
_cell.length_b   1.000
_cell.length_c   1.000
_cell.angle_alpha   90.00
_cell.angle_beta   90.00
_cell.angle_gamma   90.00
#
_symmetry.space_group_name_H-M   'P 1'
#
loop_
_entity.id
_entity.type
_entity.pdbx_description
1 polymer ?
#
loop_
_entity_poly.entity_id
_entity_poly.type
_entity_poly.pdbx_seq_one_letter_code
_entity_poly.pdbx_strand_id
1 'polypeptide(L)'
;MHANYLDTLDWGILIAYFLILIGIGIWASLKRKKGSSLFLAERSLKWYHIGFSMWGTNVGPSMLIASASAGFTTGIVSGNYAWYAFVFICLLAFVFAPRYLGARITTLPEFMGRRFGQSTRNILAWYTIVTILISWLALTLFAGGILIRQVFDIPMWQSALILLVISAFFTMAGGLKAVAYTNVFQMLLLIFVSATLTIAGLYKVGGVSALAEAVPADYWNLFRPNDDPAFPWLPIILGYPIMGVWFWCTDQSMVQPVLAAKNLKEGQMGANFTGWLKILDVPLYILPGIICLALYPGLKNPDEAYMTMVTNLFPVGMVGLVLAVLTAALISTVGSALNALSTVFTMDIYVKKFRPLASQKEIIRTGHVVTMAGALISVIITIAIDSIKGLNLFNVFQSVLGFIAPPMAAVFLFGIFWKRTTTMAANMALTFGTAFSMGVGILYLWVFPAEKYTAWPHFMMLSFYLFVVISAGMILVSLLDKRRQECTLNMKKVMEKPAKSVILAWTLLTIIMIGLYLFFNGH
;
A
#
# COMPACT_ATOMS: atom_id res chain seq x y z
N MET A 1 26.46 -16.56 -13.72
CA MET A 1 26.70 -15.64 -14.85
C MET A 1 26.54 -14.23 -14.30
N HIS A 2 27.64 -13.53 -14.03
CA HIS A 2 27.59 -12.11 -13.65
C HIS A 2 27.41 -11.31 -14.95
N ALA A 3 26.17 -11.15 -15.38
CA ALA A 3 25.86 -10.25 -16.48
C ALA A 3 25.87 -8.83 -15.90
N ASN A 4 26.75 -7.98 -16.40
CA ASN A 4 26.59 -6.53 -16.28
C ASN A 4 25.28 -6.18 -17.02
N TYR A 5 24.18 -6.10 -16.29
CA TYR A 5 22.85 -5.76 -16.84
C TYR A 5 22.80 -4.32 -17.38
N LEU A 6 23.80 -3.49 -17.05
CA LEU A 6 23.81 -2.06 -17.33
C LEU A 6 25.01 -1.69 -18.21
N ASP A 7 24.70 -1.11 -19.35
CA ASP A 7 25.69 -0.44 -20.21
C ASP A 7 25.89 1.02 -19.76
N THR A 8 26.87 1.69 -20.32
CA THR A 8 27.19 3.10 -20.03
C THR A 8 25.99 4.02 -20.26
N LEU A 9 25.16 3.75 -21.27
CA LEU A 9 23.95 4.49 -21.56
C LEU A 9 22.89 4.32 -20.44
N ASP A 10 22.72 3.10 -19.93
CA ASP A 10 21.82 2.81 -18.83
C ASP A 10 22.19 3.58 -17.56
N TRP A 11 23.49 3.62 -17.24
CA TRP A 11 24.00 4.44 -16.13
C TRP A 11 23.74 5.94 -16.33
N GLY A 12 23.96 6.44 -17.56
CA GLY A 12 23.67 7.84 -17.91
C GLY A 12 22.20 8.19 -17.69
N ILE A 13 21.27 7.34 -18.12
CA ILE A 13 19.82 7.52 -17.97
C ILE A 13 19.43 7.45 -16.48
N LEU A 14 19.97 6.49 -15.74
CA LEU A 14 19.70 6.33 -14.31
C LEU A 14 20.14 7.58 -13.52
N ILE A 15 21.34 8.09 -13.77
CA ILE A 15 21.84 9.31 -13.13
C ILE A 15 20.98 10.52 -13.51
N ALA A 16 20.69 10.71 -14.80
CA ALA A 16 19.84 11.81 -15.28
C ALA A 16 18.45 11.78 -14.61
N TYR A 17 17.85 10.60 -14.50
CA TYR A 17 16.57 10.41 -13.82
C TYR A 17 16.62 10.85 -12.35
N PHE A 18 17.63 10.42 -11.60
CA PHE A 18 17.76 10.82 -10.19
C PHE A 18 18.03 12.33 -10.03
N LEU A 19 18.79 12.94 -10.93
CA LEU A 19 19.00 14.40 -10.94
C LEU A 19 17.68 15.15 -11.18
N ILE A 20 16.84 14.71 -12.11
CA ILE A 20 15.51 15.27 -12.34
C ILE A 20 14.63 15.11 -11.10
N LEU A 21 14.63 13.92 -10.50
CA LEU A 21 13.85 13.64 -9.29
C LEU A 21 14.26 14.54 -8.12
N ILE A 22 15.56 14.70 -7.88
CA ILE A 22 16.11 15.61 -6.88
C ILE A 22 15.69 17.05 -7.20
N GLY A 23 15.78 17.46 -8.45
CA GLY A 23 15.35 18.79 -8.90
C GLY A 23 13.87 19.07 -8.59
N ILE A 24 12.98 18.11 -8.88
CA ILE A 24 11.54 18.22 -8.55
C ILE A 24 11.35 18.31 -7.04
N GLY A 25 12.04 17.51 -6.25
CA GLY A 25 11.97 17.52 -4.79
C GLY A 25 12.43 18.86 -4.19
N ILE A 26 13.54 19.41 -4.66
CA ILE A 26 14.05 20.73 -4.26
C ILE A 26 13.06 21.82 -4.65
N TRP A 27 12.58 21.82 -5.91
CA TRP A 27 11.60 22.81 -6.39
C TRP A 27 10.31 22.79 -5.54
N ALA A 28 9.78 21.61 -5.23
CA ALA A 28 8.61 21.46 -4.39
C ALA A 28 8.87 21.97 -2.96
N SER A 29 10.08 21.73 -2.43
CA SER A 29 10.52 22.22 -1.12
C SER A 29 10.62 23.75 -1.08
N LEU A 30 11.20 24.37 -2.09
CA LEU A 30 11.33 25.82 -2.21
C LEU A 30 9.98 26.55 -2.30
N LYS A 31 8.98 25.92 -2.90
CA LYS A 31 7.59 26.41 -2.97
C LYS A 31 6.80 26.26 -1.68
N ARG A 32 7.37 25.64 -0.65
CA ARG A 32 6.72 25.51 0.65
C ARG A 32 6.76 26.85 1.40
N LYS A 33 5.61 27.27 1.94
CA LYS A 33 5.54 28.47 2.78
C LYS A 33 6.32 28.26 4.08
N LYS A 34 7.10 29.26 4.52
CA LYS A 34 7.81 29.22 5.80
C LYS A 34 6.81 29.00 6.94
N GLY A 35 7.06 27.98 7.81
CA GLY A 35 6.18 27.63 8.92
C GLY A 35 4.97 26.77 8.58
N SER A 36 4.82 26.32 7.32
CA SER A 36 3.73 25.43 6.93
C SER A 36 3.92 23.99 7.42
N SER A 37 2.80 23.28 7.59
CA SER A 37 2.81 21.88 8.03
C SER A 37 3.59 20.99 7.06
N LEU A 38 4.58 20.28 7.59
CA LEU A 38 5.34 19.25 6.86
C LEU A 38 4.46 18.07 6.46
N PHE A 39 3.42 17.80 7.24
CA PHE A 39 2.69 16.52 7.26
C PHE A 39 1.50 16.43 6.29
N LEU A 40 0.83 17.55 6.02
CA LEU A 40 -0.42 17.58 5.23
C LEU A 40 -0.32 18.47 3.98
N ALA A 41 0.88 18.76 3.47
CA ALA A 41 1.07 19.56 2.25
C ALA A 41 0.18 20.83 2.22
N GLU A 42 0.00 21.49 3.38
CA GLU A 42 -0.87 22.69 3.55
C GLU A 42 -2.35 22.45 3.16
N ARG A 43 -2.81 21.20 3.09
CA ARG A 43 -4.12 20.81 2.56
C ARG A 43 -4.38 21.42 1.18
N SER A 44 -3.42 21.29 0.27
CA SER A 44 -3.44 21.90 -1.06
C SER A 44 -3.44 20.90 -2.20
N LEU A 45 -3.45 19.58 -1.90
CA LEU A 45 -3.38 18.55 -2.93
C LEU A 45 -4.66 18.53 -3.76
N LYS A 46 -4.47 18.44 -5.06
CA LYS A 46 -5.53 18.23 -6.06
C LYS A 46 -5.69 16.73 -6.33
N TRP A 47 -6.80 16.36 -6.94
CA TRP A 47 -7.20 14.98 -7.20
C TRP A 47 -6.10 14.12 -7.86
N TYR A 48 -5.37 14.65 -8.84
CA TYR A 48 -4.32 13.88 -9.53
C TYR A 48 -3.08 13.65 -8.65
N HIS A 49 -2.70 14.60 -7.80
CA HIS A 49 -1.64 14.38 -6.81
C HIS A 49 -2.03 13.28 -5.82
N ILE A 50 -3.29 13.32 -5.36
CA ILE A 50 -3.82 12.33 -4.41
C ILE A 50 -3.84 10.96 -5.07
N GLY A 51 -4.40 10.84 -6.28
CA GLY A 51 -4.50 9.57 -6.98
C GLY A 51 -3.15 8.94 -7.30
N PHE A 52 -2.23 9.69 -7.89
CA PHE A 52 -0.88 9.18 -8.15
C PHE A 52 -0.10 8.88 -6.86
N SER A 53 -0.32 9.66 -5.79
CA SER A 53 0.34 9.40 -4.51
C SER A 53 -0.17 8.12 -3.85
N MET A 54 -1.50 7.90 -3.81
CA MET A 54 -2.08 6.66 -3.29
C MET A 54 -1.65 5.45 -4.12
N TRP A 55 -1.77 5.55 -5.44
CA TRP A 55 -1.37 4.45 -6.33
C TRP A 55 0.13 4.18 -6.26
N GLY A 56 0.97 5.21 -6.29
CA GLY A 56 2.42 5.10 -6.19
C GLY A 56 2.93 4.60 -4.83
N THR A 57 2.17 4.83 -3.74
CA THR A 57 2.45 4.22 -2.44
C THR A 57 2.14 2.72 -2.45
N ASN A 58 1.10 2.30 -3.17
CA ASN A 58 0.71 0.89 -3.30
C ASN A 58 1.61 0.11 -4.27
N VAL A 59 1.97 0.73 -5.40
CA VAL A 59 2.76 0.08 -6.47
C VAL A 59 4.25 0.28 -6.23
N GLY A 60 4.82 -0.57 -5.38
CA GLY A 60 6.27 -0.70 -5.24
C GLY A 60 6.82 -1.80 -6.17
N PRO A 61 8.14 -1.85 -6.40
CA PRO A 61 8.78 -2.89 -7.22
C PRO A 61 8.51 -4.31 -6.73
N SER A 62 8.42 -4.52 -5.42
CA SER A 62 8.00 -5.79 -4.83
C SER A 62 6.63 -6.23 -5.33
N MET A 63 5.65 -5.31 -5.36
CA MET A 63 4.31 -5.59 -5.89
C MET A 63 4.34 -5.87 -7.38
N LEU A 64 5.18 -5.16 -8.14
CA LEU A 64 5.33 -5.31 -9.58
C LEU A 64 5.94 -6.67 -9.93
N ILE A 65 7.04 -7.04 -9.28
CA ILE A 65 7.69 -8.35 -9.45
C ILE A 65 6.75 -9.47 -9.02
N ALA A 66 6.11 -9.34 -7.86
CA ALA A 66 5.17 -10.33 -7.35
C ALA A 66 3.93 -10.49 -8.25
N SER A 67 3.43 -9.39 -8.84
CA SER A 67 2.28 -9.44 -9.76
C SER A 67 2.65 -10.13 -11.07
N ALA A 68 3.86 -9.88 -11.60
CA ALA A 68 4.34 -10.59 -12.79
C ALA A 68 4.61 -12.07 -12.50
N SER A 69 5.20 -12.39 -11.35
CA SER A 69 5.38 -13.76 -10.88
C SER A 69 4.04 -14.50 -10.77
N ALA A 70 3.03 -13.87 -10.17
CA ALA A 70 1.69 -14.41 -10.07
C ALA A 70 1.01 -14.54 -11.45
N GLY A 71 1.18 -13.57 -12.35
CA GLY A 71 0.73 -13.66 -13.73
C GLY A 71 1.33 -14.86 -14.47
N PHE A 72 2.64 -15.09 -14.28
CA PHE A 72 3.35 -16.24 -14.85
C PHE A 72 2.84 -17.58 -14.30
N THR A 73 2.52 -17.67 -13.02
CA THR A 73 2.16 -18.93 -12.35
C THR A 73 0.67 -19.24 -12.33
N THR A 74 -0.17 -18.22 -12.23
CA THR A 74 -1.61 -18.39 -11.98
C THR A 74 -2.51 -17.60 -12.92
N GLY A 75 -1.94 -16.77 -13.81
CA GLY A 75 -2.70 -15.95 -14.74
C GLY A 75 -3.33 -14.72 -14.10
N ILE A 76 -4.50 -14.31 -14.65
CA ILE A 76 -5.16 -13.04 -14.31
C ILE A 76 -5.82 -13.06 -12.91
N VAL A 77 -6.00 -14.20 -12.28
CA VAL A 77 -6.70 -14.34 -10.99
C VAL A 77 -6.09 -13.47 -9.88
N SER A 78 -4.77 -13.26 -9.92
CA SER A 78 -4.06 -12.34 -9.00
C SER A 78 -4.51 -10.88 -9.17
N GLY A 79 -5.14 -10.54 -10.30
CA GLY A 79 -5.76 -9.24 -10.56
C GLY A 79 -6.88 -8.87 -9.58
N ASN A 80 -7.45 -9.84 -8.87
CA ASN A 80 -8.40 -9.55 -7.79
C ASN A 80 -7.82 -8.64 -6.71
N TYR A 81 -6.54 -8.75 -6.37
CA TYR A 81 -5.90 -7.81 -5.43
C TYR A 81 -5.90 -6.36 -5.92
N ALA A 82 -5.79 -6.17 -7.23
CA ALA A 82 -5.81 -4.85 -7.84
C ALA A 82 -7.24 -4.34 -8.06
N TRP A 83 -8.08 -5.14 -8.71
CA TRP A 83 -9.39 -4.70 -9.17
C TRP A 83 -10.43 -4.65 -8.05
N TYR A 84 -10.46 -5.63 -7.14
CA TYR A 84 -11.38 -5.59 -6.01
C TYR A 84 -11.12 -4.40 -5.06
N ALA A 85 -9.91 -3.83 -5.08
CA ALA A 85 -9.56 -2.64 -4.32
C ALA A 85 -10.50 -1.45 -4.59
N PHE A 86 -11.12 -1.34 -5.79
CA PHE A 86 -12.02 -0.24 -6.13
C PHE A 86 -13.20 -0.11 -5.15
N VAL A 87 -13.69 -1.23 -4.62
CA VAL A 87 -14.78 -1.26 -3.62
C VAL A 87 -14.38 -0.52 -2.35
N PHE A 88 -13.14 -0.76 -1.86
CA PHE A 88 -12.65 -0.14 -0.62
C PHE A 88 -12.22 1.30 -0.84
N ILE A 89 -11.70 1.63 -2.02
CA ILE A 89 -11.41 3.01 -2.42
C ILE A 89 -12.72 3.80 -2.56
N CYS A 90 -13.78 3.18 -3.07
CA CYS A 90 -15.13 3.76 -3.09
C CYS A 90 -15.65 3.98 -1.65
N LEU A 91 -15.47 3.00 -0.78
CA LEU A 91 -15.81 3.11 0.65
C LEU A 91 -15.02 4.26 1.32
N LEU A 92 -13.73 4.40 1.02
CA LEU A 92 -12.92 5.54 1.43
C LEU A 92 -13.56 6.85 0.96
N ALA A 93 -13.88 6.98 -0.33
CA ALA A 93 -14.38 8.21 -0.92
C ALA A 93 -15.72 8.67 -0.34
N PHE A 94 -16.67 7.76 -0.11
CA PHE A 94 -18.03 8.11 0.29
C PHE A 94 -18.32 7.98 1.79
N VAL A 95 -17.56 7.17 2.50
CA VAL A 95 -17.80 6.91 3.92
C VAL A 95 -16.73 7.54 4.80
N PHE A 96 -15.46 7.25 4.52
CA PHE A 96 -14.37 7.66 5.41
C PHE A 96 -13.88 9.09 5.12
N ALA A 97 -13.59 9.44 3.88
CA ALA A 97 -13.04 10.76 3.52
C ALA A 97 -13.94 11.94 3.93
N PRO A 98 -15.29 11.90 3.76
CA PRO A 98 -16.15 12.97 4.26
C PRO A 98 -16.00 13.18 5.77
N ARG A 99 -15.87 12.10 6.54
CA ARG A 99 -15.73 12.17 8.00
C ARG A 99 -14.35 12.66 8.42
N TYR A 100 -13.31 12.20 7.74
CA TYR A 100 -11.93 12.60 8.01
C TYR A 100 -11.68 14.08 7.69
N LEU A 101 -12.08 14.52 6.50
CA LEU A 101 -11.91 15.90 6.05
C LEU A 101 -12.81 16.86 6.81
N GLY A 102 -14.06 16.47 7.06
CA GLY A 102 -14.98 17.27 7.86
C GLY A 102 -14.55 17.41 9.33
N ALA A 103 -13.93 16.38 9.90
CA ALA A 103 -13.33 16.45 11.23
C ALA A 103 -11.98 17.22 11.22
N ARG A 104 -11.43 17.57 10.07
CA ARG A 104 -10.13 18.25 9.91
C ARG A 104 -8.99 17.59 10.70
N ILE A 105 -8.99 16.27 10.74
CA ILE A 105 -7.94 15.51 11.44
C ILE A 105 -6.60 15.58 10.70
N THR A 106 -5.52 15.34 11.44
CA THR A 106 -4.18 15.17 10.89
C THR A 106 -3.80 13.69 10.77
N THR A 107 -4.29 12.88 11.71
CA THR A 107 -3.97 11.46 11.80
C THR A 107 -5.22 10.64 12.08
N LEU A 108 -5.18 9.35 11.69
CA LEU A 108 -6.25 8.40 11.99
C LEU A 108 -6.37 8.08 13.49
N PRO A 109 -5.27 7.96 14.27
CA PRO A 109 -5.34 7.92 15.72
C PRO A 109 -6.08 9.12 16.33
N GLU A 110 -5.90 10.34 15.80
CA GLU A 110 -6.64 11.52 16.22
C GLU A 110 -8.16 11.35 15.99
N PHE A 111 -8.56 10.80 14.83
CA PHE A 111 -9.97 10.55 14.53
C PHE A 111 -10.62 9.60 15.56
N MET A 112 -9.96 8.47 15.81
CA MET A 112 -10.44 7.51 16.80
C MET A 112 -10.36 8.03 18.23
N GLY A 113 -9.36 8.88 18.52
CA GLY A 113 -9.28 9.59 19.80
C GLY A 113 -10.46 10.52 20.05
N ARG A 114 -10.98 11.21 19.02
CA ARG A 114 -12.20 12.02 19.12
C ARG A 114 -13.46 11.18 19.23
N ARG A 115 -13.44 9.93 18.78
CA ARG A 115 -14.56 8.98 18.86
C ARG A 115 -14.59 8.21 20.18
N PHE A 116 -13.43 7.73 20.67
CA PHE A 116 -13.31 6.80 21.79
C PHE A 116 -12.49 7.35 22.97
N GLY A 117 -11.86 8.50 22.83
CA GLY A 117 -11.05 9.10 23.88
C GLY A 117 -9.53 8.88 23.74
N GLN A 118 -8.77 9.50 24.65
CA GLN A 118 -7.31 9.58 24.56
C GLN A 118 -6.62 8.24 24.69
N SER A 119 -7.16 7.28 25.46
CA SER A 119 -6.58 5.94 25.60
C SER A 119 -6.53 5.21 24.26
N THR A 120 -7.64 5.22 23.53
CA THR A 120 -7.71 4.61 22.17
C THR A 120 -6.77 5.32 21.20
N ARG A 121 -6.65 6.66 21.25
CA ARG A 121 -5.71 7.42 20.44
C ARG A 121 -4.27 6.95 20.65
N ASN A 122 -3.86 6.79 21.91
CA ASN A 122 -2.51 6.38 22.26
C ASN A 122 -2.21 4.95 21.79
N ILE A 123 -3.13 4.00 22.05
CA ILE A 123 -2.96 2.60 21.63
C ILE A 123 -2.87 2.54 20.11
N LEU A 124 -3.77 3.22 19.40
CA LEU A 124 -3.81 3.22 17.95
C LEU A 124 -2.58 3.92 17.34
N ALA A 125 -2.06 4.98 17.97
CA ALA A 125 -0.84 5.63 17.51
C ALA A 125 0.37 4.66 17.56
N TRP A 126 0.56 3.93 18.66
CA TRP A 126 1.62 2.93 18.76
C TRP A 126 1.40 1.76 17.79
N TYR A 127 0.17 1.28 17.67
CA TYR A 127 -0.19 0.27 16.68
C TYR A 127 0.24 0.71 15.27
N THR A 128 -0.16 1.92 14.86
CA THR A 128 0.16 2.48 13.55
C THR A 128 1.67 2.63 13.34
N ILE A 129 2.42 3.09 14.36
CA ILE A 129 3.88 3.22 14.31
C ILE A 129 4.53 1.85 14.06
N VAL A 130 4.15 0.83 14.83
CA VAL A 130 4.69 -0.53 14.68
C VAL A 130 4.35 -1.13 13.32
N THR A 131 3.12 -0.98 12.87
CA THR A 131 2.70 -1.49 11.54
C THR A 131 3.44 -0.79 10.41
N ILE A 132 3.66 0.52 10.48
CA ILE A 132 4.44 1.25 9.48
C ILE A 132 5.90 0.78 9.46
N LEU A 133 6.53 0.60 10.63
CA LEU A 133 7.92 0.15 10.72
C LEU A 133 8.10 -1.25 10.12
N ILE A 134 7.19 -2.17 10.37
CA ILE A 134 7.29 -3.56 9.91
C ILE A 134 6.81 -3.68 8.46
N SER A 135 5.54 -3.34 8.20
CA SER A 135 4.89 -3.64 6.92
C SER A 135 5.31 -2.69 5.80
N TRP A 136 5.39 -1.38 6.08
CA TRP A 136 5.67 -0.39 5.04
C TRP A 136 7.15 -0.10 4.87
N LEU A 137 7.93 -0.06 5.94
CA LEU A 137 9.35 0.30 5.85
C LEU A 137 10.22 -0.94 5.71
N ALA A 138 10.24 -1.83 6.69
CA ALA A 138 11.20 -2.93 6.70
C ALA A 138 10.97 -3.93 5.56
N LEU A 139 9.73 -4.35 5.31
CA LEU A 139 9.42 -5.28 4.21
C LEU A 139 9.63 -4.63 2.83
N THR A 140 9.33 -3.34 2.68
CA THR A 140 9.60 -2.63 1.41
C THR A 140 11.09 -2.45 1.18
N LEU A 141 11.87 -2.10 2.21
CA LEU A 141 13.33 -2.02 2.11
C LEU A 141 13.96 -3.37 1.84
N PHE A 142 13.44 -4.45 2.43
CA PHE A 142 13.89 -5.81 2.15
C PHE A 142 13.64 -6.21 0.70
N ALA A 143 12.41 -6.03 0.21
CA ALA A 143 12.06 -6.33 -1.17
C ALA A 143 12.86 -5.49 -2.18
N GLY A 144 13.00 -4.18 -1.91
CA GLY A 144 13.81 -3.30 -2.73
C GLY A 144 15.29 -3.58 -2.64
N GLY A 145 15.76 -3.99 -1.46
CA GLY A 145 17.13 -4.41 -1.24
C GLY A 145 17.51 -5.65 -2.06
N ILE A 146 16.60 -6.62 -2.19
CA ILE A 146 16.79 -7.79 -3.08
C ILE A 146 17.00 -7.32 -4.52
N LEU A 147 16.15 -6.41 -5.02
CA LEU A 147 16.26 -5.89 -6.38
C LEU A 147 17.62 -5.20 -6.61
N ILE A 148 18.02 -4.30 -5.70
CA ILE A 148 19.29 -3.57 -5.82
C ILE A 148 20.48 -4.51 -5.69
N ARG A 149 20.42 -5.50 -4.79
CA ARG A 149 21.44 -6.52 -4.65
C ARG A 149 21.63 -7.34 -5.93
N GLN A 150 20.53 -7.73 -6.58
CA GLN A 150 20.60 -8.48 -7.85
C GLN A 150 21.22 -7.68 -8.98
N VAL A 151 20.99 -6.36 -9.04
CA VAL A 151 21.47 -5.50 -10.12
C VAL A 151 22.91 -5.01 -9.90
N PHE A 152 23.26 -4.64 -8.66
CA PHE A 152 24.53 -3.99 -8.34
C PHE A 152 25.51 -4.89 -7.59
N ASP A 153 25.11 -6.12 -7.26
CA ASP A 153 25.93 -7.10 -6.51
C ASP A 153 26.50 -6.55 -5.18
N ILE A 154 25.68 -5.78 -4.46
CA ILE A 154 26.02 -5.20 -3.16
C ILE A 154 25.26 -5.86 -2.02
N PRO A 155 25.79 -5.90 -0.78
CA PRO A 155 25.09 -6.50 0.36
C PRO A 155 23.76 -5.85 0.66
N MET A 156 22.82 -6.61 1.24
CA MET A 156 21.46 -6.15 1.59
C MET A 156 21.47 -4.88 2.44
N TRP A 157 22.37 -4.77 3.43
CA TRP A 157 22.43 -3.60 4.30
C TRP A 157 22.83 -2.32 3.56
N GLN A 158 23.71 -2.41 2.54
CA GLN A 158 24.09 -1.26 1.70
C GLN A 158 22.92 -0.85 0.81
N SER A 159 22.23 -1.82 0.21
CA SER A 159 21.05 -1.59 -0.62
C SER A 159 19.94 -0.88 0.18
N ALA A 160 19.63 -1.39 1.36
CA ALA A 160 18.63 -0.80 2.26
C ALA A 160 19.04 0.62 2.71
N LEU A 161 20.32 0.83 3.03
CA LEU A 161 20.84 2.14 3.45
C LEU A 161 20.76 3.19 2.34
N ILE A 162 21.11 2.82 1.11
CA ILE A 162 21.03 3.73 -0.05
C ILE A 162 19.58 4.17 -0.26
N LEU A 163 18.65 3.22 -0.33
CA LEU A 163 17.22 3.51 -0.49
C LEU A 163 16.71 4.41 0.62
N LEU A 164 17.12 4.12 1.84
CA LEU A 164 16.70 4.85 3.01
C LEU A 164 17.19 6.30 3.00
N VAL A 165 18.50 6.53 2.77
CA VAL A 165 19.10 7.86 2.76
C VAL A 165 18.41 8.75 1.73
N ILE A 166 18.18 8.23 0.53
CA ILE A 166 17.50 8.97 -0.53
C ILE A 166 16.05 9.28 -0.13
N SER A 167 15.30 8.28 0.38
CA SER A 167 13.90 8.47 0.79
C SER A 167 13.76 9.44 1.98
N ALA A 168 14.64 9.33 2.97
CA ALA A 168 14.66 10.23 4.12
C ALA A 168 14.98 11.67 3.70
N PHE A 169 15.93 11.86 2.79
CA PHE A 169 16.26 13.19 2.24
C PHE A 169 15.03 13.84 1.61
N PHE A 170 14.31 13.14 0.70
CA PHE A 170 13.12 13.68 0.07
C PHE A 170 12.02 14.01 1.09
N THR A 171 11.79 13.10 2.03
CA THR A 171 10.76 13.28 3.07
C THR A 171 11.06 14.47 3.97
N MET A 172 12.32 14.63 4.40
CA MET A 172 12.73 15.73 5.28
C MET A 172 12.79 17.08 4.55
N ALA A 173 13.26 17.11 3.30
CA ALA A 173 13.40 18.33 2.52
C ALA A 173 12.04 18.97 2.20
N GLY A 174 11.07 18.19 1.72
CA GLY A 174 9.81 18.71 1.20
C GLY A 174 8.54 18.18 1.86
N GLY A 175 8.63 17.19 2.75
CA GLY A 175 7.47 16.56 3.38
C GLY A 175 6.52 15.94 2.36
N LEU A 176 5.25 15.78 2.73
CA LEU A 176 4.22 15.19 1.88
C LEU A 176 4.06 15.89 0.52
N LYS A 177 4.31 17.19 0.46
CA LYS A 177 4.17 17.95 -0.81
C LYS A 177 5.20 17.51 -1.85
N ALA A 178 6.47 17.38 -1.46
CA ALA A 178 7.52 16.89 -2.35
C ALA A 178 7.24 15.45 -2.80
N VAL A 179 6.88 14.57 -1.87
CA VAL A 179 6.50 13.18 -2.16
C VAL A 179 5.35 13.13 -3.17
N ALA A 180 4.28 13.93 -2.99
CA ALA A 180 3.15 13.93 -3.90
C ALA A 180 3.49 14.43 -5.32
N TYR A 181 4.39 15.41 -5.45
CA TYR A 181 4.81 15.92 -6.76
C TYR A 181 5.77 14.97 -7.47
N THR A 182 6.72 14.38 -6.74
CA THR A 182 7.61 13.35 -7.32
C THR A 182 6.85 12.11 -7.72
N ASN A 183 5.80 11.71 -6.97
CA ASN A 183 4.96 10.57 -7.32
C ASN A 183 4.25 10.76 -8.68
N VAL A 184 3.77 11.96 -9.01
CA VAL A 184 3.16 12.21 -10.33
C VAL A 184 4.15 11.89 -11.45
N PHE A 185 5.38 12.41 -11.36
CA PHE A 185 6.42 12.16 -12.37
C PHE A 185 6.80 10.68 -12.45
N GLN A 186 7.05 10.05 -11.30
CA GLN A 186 7.44 8.64 -11.21
C GLN A 186 6.37 7.71 -11.78
N MET A 187 5.11 7.95 -11.44
CA MET A 187 4.00 7.09 -11.86
C MET A 187 3.70 7.23 -13.35
N LEU A 188 3.85 8.41 -13.94
CA LEU A 188 3.73 8.59 -15.38
C LEU A 188 4.80 7.81 -16.14
N LEU A 189 6.05 7.84 -15.67
CA LEU A 189 7.12 7.05 -16.26
C LEU A 189 6.93 5.55 -16.05
N LEU A 190 6.44 5.14 -14.89
CA LEU A 190 6.14 3.73 -14.62
C LEU A 190 5.07 3.20 -15.59
N ILE A 191 3.99 3.97 -15.81
CA ILE A 191 2.97 3.63 -16.80
C ILE A 191 3.58 3.51 -18.19
N PHE A 192 4.39 4.49 -18.61
CA PHE A 192 5.02 4.49 -19.91
C PHE A 192 5.91 3.25 -20.13
N VAL A 193 6.82 2.98 -19.20
CA VAL A 193 7.75 1.85 -19.28
C VAL A 193 7.01 0.52 -19.26
N SER A 194 6.07 0.32 -18.33
CA SER A 194 5.35 -0.95 -18.21
C SER A 194 4.40 -1.17 -19.39
N ALA A 195 3.75 -0.12 -19.91
CA ALA A 195 2.92 -0.22 -21.12
C ALA A 195 3.77 -0.59 -22.35
N THR A 196 4.93 0.04 -22.49
CA THR A 196 5.88 -0.29 -23.58
C THR A 196 6.32 -1.76 -23.50
N LEU A 197 6.61 -2.26 -22.29
CA LEU A 197 6.98 -3.67 -22.08
C LEU A 197 5.86 -4.62 -22.48
N THR A 198 4.63 -4.33 -22.05
CA THR A 198 3.44 -5.13 -22.37
C THR A 198 3.18 -5.15 -23.87
N ILE A 199 3.22 -3.98 -24.53
CA ILE A 199 3.00 -3.85 -25.97
C ILE A 199 4.08 -4.60 -26.76
N ALA A 200 5.36 -4.43 -26.39
CA ALA A 200 6.46 -5.14 -27.03
C ALA A 200 6.34 -6.66 -26.87
N GLY A 201 5.95 -7.12 -25.68
CA GLY A 201 5.70 -8.53 -25.40
C GLY A 201 4.54 -9.08 -26.22
N LEU A 202 3.40 -8.39 -26.29
CA LEU A 202 2.26 -8.77 -27.10
C LEU A 202 2.62 -8.84 -28.58
N TYR A 203 3.36 -7.87 -29.08
CA TYR A 203 3.82 -7.89 -30.46
C TYR A 203 4.70 -9.13 -30.76
N LYS A 204 5.59 -9.49 -29.83
CA LYS A 204 6.48 -10.65 -29.99
C LYS A 204 5.76 -12.00 -29.93
N VAL A 205 4.68 -12.09 -29.14
CA VAL A 205 3.82 -13.31 -29.08
C VAL A 205 2.95 -13.46 -30.34
N GLY A 206 2.68 -12.37 -31.05
CA GLY A 206 1.77 -12.37 -32.22
C GLY A 206 0.38 -11.82 -31.92
N GLY A 207 0.22 -11.09 -30.81
CA GLY A 207 -1.03 -10.42 -30.43
C GLY A 207 -1.82 -11.15 -29.34
N VAL A 208 -2.99 -10.60 -29.02
CA VAL A 208 -3.84 -11.10 -27.92
C VAL A 208 -4.39 -12.50 -28.20
N SER A 209 -4.80 -12.80 -29.44
CA SER A 209 -5.32 -14.13 -29.80
C SER A 209 -4.25 -15.20 -29.68
N ALA A 210 -3.03 -14.93 -30.17
CA ALA A 210 -1.91 -15.84 -30.06
C ALA A 210 -1.50 -16.07 -28.59
N LEU A 211 -1.56 -15.02 -27.77
CA LEU A 211 -1.31 -15.15 -26.33
C LEU A 211 -2.37 -16.04 -25.67
N ALA A 212 -3.65 -15.86 -26.02
CA ALA A 212 -4.73 -16.66 -25.45
C ALA A 212 -4.61 -18.16 -25.78
N GLU A 213 -4.08 -18.49 -26.97
CA GLU A 213 -3.83 -19.88 -27.39
C GLU A 213 -2.55 -20.46 -26.76
N ALA A 214 -1.56 -19.62 -26.43
CA ALA A 214 -0.26 -20.03 -25.90
C ALA A 214 -0.26 -20.37 -24.41
N VAL A 215 -1.30 -19.97 -23.65
CA VAL A 215 -1.39 -20.18 -22.21
C VAL A 215 -2.64 -21.00 -21.85
N PRO A 216 -2.68 -21.66 -20.68
CA PRO A 216 -3.86 -22.40 -20.25
C PRO A 216 -5.11 -21.54 -20.22
N ALA A 217 -6.27 -22.08 -20.64
CA ALA A 217 -7.53 -21.33 -20.72
C ALA A 217 -7.98 -20.76 -19.36
N ASP A 218 -7.68 -21.45 -18.26
CA ASP A 218 -8.00 -21.03 -16.91
C ASP A 218 -7.19 -19.81 -16.44
N TYR A 219 -6.10 -19.42 -17.17
CA TYR A 219 -5.34 -18.20 -16.90
C TYR A 219 -6.15 -16.90 -17.09
N TRP A 220 -7.26 -16.97 -17.81
CA TRP A 220 -8.14 -15.83 -18.06
C TRP A 220 -9.32 -15.74 -17.08
N ASN A 221 -9.39 -16.66 -16.10
CA ASN A 221 -10.46 -16.67 -15.11
C ASN A 221 -10.08 -15.90 -13.84
N LEU A 222 -10.89 -14.90 -13.45
CA LEU A 222 -10.74 -14.15 -12.21
C LEU A 222 -11.22 -14.96 -10.98
N PHE A 223 -12.17 -15.88 -11.16
CA PHE A 223 -12.65 -16.74 -10.09
C PHE A 223 -12.15 -18.17 -10.30
N ARG A 224 -11.46 -18.67 -9.29
CA ARG A 224 -10.97 -20.05 -9.22
C ARG A 224 -11.87 -20.86 -8.29
N PRO A 225 -11.94 -22.17 -8.45
CA PRO A 225 -12.65 -23.05 -7.52
C PRO A 225 -12.20 -22.86 -6.08
N ASN A 226 -13.04 -23.27 -5.11
CA ASN A 226 -12.74 -23.06 -3.70
C ASN A 226 -11.62 -23.96 -3.15
N ASP A 227 -11.25 -24.98 -3.88
CA ASP A 227 -10.11 -25.88 -3.62
C ASP A 227 -8.80 -25.42 -4.27
N ASP A 228 -8.80 -24.31 -5.01
CA ASP A 228 -7.55 -23.69 -5.50
C ASP A 228 -6.69 -23.25 -4.32
N PRO A 229 -5.42 -23.73 -4.25
CA PRO A 229 -4.57 -23.46 -3.09
C PRO A 229 -4.11 -22.02 -2.98
N ALA A 230 -4.05 -21.28 -4.08
CA ALA A 230 -3.51 -19.93 -4.13
C ALA A 230 -4.60 -18.85 -4.12
N PHE A 231 -5.70 -19.06 -4.82
CA PHE A 231 -6.76 -18.05 -5.03
C PHE A 231 -8.18 -18.64 -4.92
N PRO A 232 -8.52 -19.30 -3.81
CA PRO A 232 -9.88 -19.80 -3.60
C PRO A 232 -10.87 -18.62 -3.55
N TRP A 233 -12.00 -18.71 -4.30
CA TRP A 233 -12.92 -17.58 -4.47
C TRP A 233 -13.57 -17.12 -3.14
N LEU A 234 -13.91 -18.06 -2.25
CA LEU A 234 -14.58 -17.73 -0.98
C LEU A 234 -13.70 -16.91 -0.03
N PRO A 235 -12.43 -17.28 0.24
CA PRO A 235 -11.48 -16.45 0.95
C PRO A 235 -11.26 -15.06 0.32
N ILE A 236 -11.26 -14.94 -1.01
CA ILE A 236 -11.16 -13.65 -1.68
C ILE A 236 -12.40 -12.79 -1.36
N ILE A 237 -13.61 -13.32 -1.46
CA ILE A 237 -14.83 -12.56 -1.22
C ILE A 237 -15.01 -12.19 0.25
N LEU A 238 -14.67 -13.07 1.19
CA LEU A 238 -14.90 -12.84 2.63
C LEU A 238 -13.70 -12.24 3.34
N GLY A 239 -12.49 -12.66 3.01
CA GLY A 239 -11.28 -12.28 3.75
C GLY A 239 -10.61 -11.04 3.19
N TYR A 240 -10.51 -10.90 1.88
CA TYR A 240 -9.91 -9.70 1.29
C TYR A 240 -10.60 -8.39 1.71
N PRO A 241 -11.93 -8.29 1.89
CA PRO A 241 -12.57 -7.09 2.41
C PRO A 241 -11.99 -6.59 3.73
N ILE A 242 -11.59 -7.47 4.63
CA ILE A 242 -11.02 -7.08 5.93
C ILE A 242 -9.67 -6.38 5.71
N MET A 243 -8.82 -6.99 4.88
CA MET A 243 -7.54 -6.41 4.49
C MET A 243 -7.73 -5.12 3.68
N GLY A 244 -8.69 -5.09 2.75
CA GLY A 244 -9.00 -3.94 1.92
C GLY A 244 -9.49 -2.72 2.71
N VAL A 245 -10.35 -2.91 3.71
CA VAL A 245 -10.79 -1.83 4.62
C VAL A 245 -9.59 -1.30 5.41
N TRP A 246 -8.78 -2.19 5.99
CA TRP A 246 -7.59 -1.76 6.70
C TRP A 246 -6.67 -0.95 5.79
N PHE A 247 -6.29 -1.50 4.65
CA PHE A 247 -5.30 -0.91 3.75
C PHE A 247 -5.75 0.43 3.15
N TRP A 248 -6.95 0.45 2.53
CA TRP A 248 -7.41 1.62 1.78
C TRP A 248 -8.11 2.67 2.62
N CYS A 249 -8.73 2.29 3.75
CA CYS A 249 -9.57 3.19 4.53
C CYS A 249 -8.95 3.60 5.87
N THR A 250 -8.04 2.80 6.44
CA THR A 250 -7.59 2.95 7.82
C THR A 250 -6.08 2.93 8.01
N ASP A 251 -5.31 2.73 6.94
CA ASP A 251 -3.85 2.89 6.98
C ASP A 251 -3.46 4.35 6.78
N GLN A 252 -2.59 4.87 7.67
CA GLN A 252 -2.19 6.27 7.65
C GLN A 252 -1.42 6.63 6.37
N SER A 253 -0.54 5.74 5.87
CA SER A 253 0.28 6.01 4.68
C SER A 253 -0.58 6.14 3.43
N MET A 254 -1.64 5.33 3.34
CA MET A 254 -2.58 5.34 2.22
C MET A 254 -3.58 6.50 2.27
N VAL A 255 -4.07 6.84 3.47
CA VAL A 255 -5.11 7.88 3.65
C VAL A 255 -4.52 9.29 3.72
N GLN A 256 -3.25 9.44 4.08
CA GLN A 256 -2.61 10.75 4.29
C GLN A 256 -2.70 11.70 3.08
N PRO A 257 -2.55 11.27 1.81
CA PRO A 257 -2.79 12.14 0.66
C PRO A 257 -4.23 12.68 0.60
N VAL A 258 -5.22 11.89 1.01
CA VAL A 258 -6.63 12.31 1.08
C VAL A 258 -6.83 13.34 2.18
N LEU A 259 -6.20 13.15 3.37
CA LEU A 259 -6.24 14.14 4.46
C LEU A 259 -5.62 15.49 4.06
N ALA A 260 -4.70 15.48 3.10
CA ALA A 260 -4.05 16.65 2.54
C ALA A 260 -4.81 17.28 1.37
N ALA A 261 -6.00 16.79 1.02
CA ALA A 261 -6.84 17.31 -0.04
C ALA A 261 -7.25 18.77 0.21
N LYS A 262 -7.34 19.57 -0.86
CA LYS A 262 -7.79 20.96 -0.80
C LYS A 262 -9.24 21.09 -0.28
N ASN A 263 -10.08 20.14 -0.64
CA ASN A 263 -11.48 20.03 -0.22
C ASN A 263 -11.98 18.59 -0.42
N LEU A 264 -13.22 18.33 0.01
CA LEU A 264 -13.82 16.98 -0.09
C LEU A 264 -13.89 16.49 -1.55
N LYS A 265 -14.27 17.34 -2.50
CA LYS A 265 -14.36 16.97 -3.92
C LYS A 265 -13.01 16.49 -4.46
N GLU A 266 -11.93 17.21 -4.16
CA GLU A 266 -10.57 16.81 -4.56
C GLU A 266 -10.17 15.47 -3.94
N GLY A 267 -10.48 15.24 -2.67
CA GLY A 267 -10.22 13.97 -1.99
C GLY A 267 -10.99 12.80 -2.62
N GLN A 268 -12.28 12.98 -2.89
CA GLN A 268 -13.14 11.97 -3.52
C GLN A 268 -12.76 11.68 -4.97
N MET A 269 -12.41 12.71 -5.74
CA MET A 269 -11.94 12.55 -7.12
C MET A 269 -10.53 11.94 -7.17
N GLY A 270 -9.67 12.23 -6.19
CA GLY A 270 -8.36 11.59 -6.06
C GLY A 270 -8.48 10.10 -5.78
N ALA A 271 -9.36 9.71 -4.88
CA ALA A 271 -9.69 8.31 -4.64
C ALA A 271 -10.28 7.64 -5.90
N ASN A 272 -11.20 8.32 -6.62
CA ASN A 272 -11.72 7.82 -7.89
C ASN A 272 -10.61 7.59 -8.92
N PHE A 273 -9.70 8.55 -9.06
CA PHE A 273 -8.57 8.44 -9.98
C PHE A 273 -7.63 7.27 -9.59
N THR A 274 -7.41 7.03 -8.29
CA THR A 274 -6.72 5.82 -7.83
C THR A 274 -7.43 4.55 -8.33
N GLY A 275 -8.76 4.50 -8.27
CA GLY A 275 -9.55 3.39 -8.80
C GLY A 275 -9.34 3.16 -10.30
N TRP A 276 -9.26 4.23 -11.10
CA TRP A 276 -8.90 4.15 -12.53
C TRP A 276 -7.49 3.62 -12.75
N LEU A 277 -6.52 4.09 -11.96
CA LEU A 277 -5.14 3.61 -12.04
C LEU A 277 -5.03 2.13 -11.65
N LYS A 278 -5.88 1.64 -10.74
CA LYS A 278 -5.93 0.21 -10.37
C LYS A 278 -6.37 -0.71 -11.52
N ILE A 279 -7.14 -0.20 -12.49
CA ILE A 279 -7.46 -0.97 -13.70
C ILE A 279 -6.18 -1.28 -14.48
N LEU A 280 -5.22 -0.35 -14.49
CA LEU A 280 -3.96 -0.50 -15.21
C LEU A 280 -3.01 -1.53 -14.58
N ASP A 281 -3.21 -1.92 -13.32
CA ASP A 281 -2.31 -2.89 -12.65
C ASP A 281 -2.27 -4.22 -13.40
N VAL A 282 -3.39 -4.70 -13.90
CA VAL A 282 -3.44 -5.97 -14.63
C VAL A 282 -2.68 -5.90 -15.95
N PRO A 283 -2.95 -4.97 -16.89
CA PRO A 283 -2.21 -4.89 -18.14
C PRO A 283 -0.75 -4.46 -17.97
N LEU A 284 -0.39 -3.74 -16.90
CA LEU A 284 0.98 -3.25 -16.73
C LEU A 284 1.89 -4.20 -15.93
N TYR A 285 1.32 -5.03 -15.06
CA TYR A 285 2.11 -5.82 -14.11
C TYR A 285 1.84 -7.33 -14.19
N ILE A 286 0.58 -7.74 -14.32
CA ILE A 286 0.20 -9.16 -14.34
C ILE A 286 0.37 -9.72 -15.76
N LEU A 287 -0.14 -9.02 -16.75
CA LEU A 287 -0.06 -9.43 -18.16
C LEU A 287 1.37 -9.66 -18.66
N PRO A 288 2.39 -8.84 -18.30
CA PRO A 288 3.79 -9.18 -18.60
C PRO A 288 4.23 -10.55 -18.10
N GLY A 289 3.74 -11.00 -16.94
CA GLY A 289 4.01 -12.34 -16.42
C GLY A 289 3.38 -13.44 -17.29
N ILE A 290 2.13 -13.26 -17.71
CA ILE A 290 1.43 -14.19 -18.62
C ILE A 290 2.15 -14.23 -19.96
N ILE A 291 2.56 -13.09 -20.51
CA ILE A 291 3.34 -13.00 -21.76
C ILE A 291 4.70 -13.70 -21.59
N CYS A 292 5.33 -13.54 -20.42
CA CYS A 292 6.60 -14.21 -20.13
C CYS A 292 6.47 -15.74 -20.18
N LEU A 293 5.36 -16.29 -19.66
CA LEU A 293 5.09 -17.74 -19.77
C LEU A 293 5.01 -18.19 -21.23
N ALA A 294 4.29 -17.44 -22.07
CA ALA A 294 4.17 -17.75 -23.49
C ALA A 294 5.50 -17.69 -24.24
N LEU A 295 6.36 -16.70 -23.91
CA LEU A 295 7.64 -16.50 -24.59
C LEU A 295 8.77 -17.35 -24.01
N TYR A 296 8.75 -17.62 -22.71
CA TYR A 296 9.85 -18.25 -21.96
C TYR A 296 9.32 -19.32 -20.99
N PRO A 297 8.63 -20.39 -21.48
CA PRO A 297 7.99 -21.40 -20.63
C PRO A 297 8.98 -22.19 -19.76
N GLY A 298 10.27 -22.16 -20.09
CA GLY A 298 11.34 -22.83 -19.35
C GLY A 298 11.91 -22.03 -18.17
N LEU A 299 11.36 -20.86 -17.83
CA LEU A 299 11.82 -20.04 -16.72
C LEU A 299 11.59 -20.79 -15.39
N LYS A 300 12.68 -21.04 -14.64
CA LYS A 300 12.64 -21.83 -13.41
C LYS A 300 12.14 -21.05 -12.20
N ASN A 301 12.45 -19.77 -12.16
CA ASN A 301 12.07 -18.88 -11.05
C ASN A 301 11.04 -17.84 -11.55
N PRO A 302 9.75 -17.97 -11.20
CA PRO A 302 8.71 -17.03 -11.62
C PRO A 302 8.97 -15.57 -11.21
N ASP A 303 9.71 -15.34 -10.10
CA ASP A 303 10.03 -13.99 -9.64
C ASP A 303 10.97 -13.24 -10.59
N GLU A 304 11.61 -13.95 -11.52
CA GLU A 304 12.44 -13.36 -12.58
C GLU A 304 11.63 -12.98 -13.83
N ALA A 305 10.32 -13.31 -13.89
CA ALA A 305 9.50 -13.11 -15.10
C ALA A 305 9.53 -11.66 -15.61
N TYR A 306 9.35 -10.67 -14.73
CA TYR A 306 9.37 -9.26 -15.12
C TYR A 306 10.74 -8.84 -15.68
N MET A 307 11.82 -9.19 -14.98
CA MET A 307 13.18 -8.84 -15.42
C MET A 307 13.60 -9.60 -16.68
N THR A 308 13.18 -10.85 -16.83
CA THR A 308 13.37 -11.62 -18.06
C THR A 308 12.74 -10.92 -19.27
N MET A 309 11.51 -10.41 -19.11
CA MET A 309 10.87 -9.61 -20.16
C MET A 309 11.66 -8.33 -20.46
N VAL A 310 12.06 -7.59 -19.42
CA VAL A 310 12.82 -6.34 -19.55
C VAL A 310 14.14 -6.57 -20.32
N THR A 311 14.94 -7.54 -19.89
CA THR A 311 16.27 -7.78 -20.45
C THR A 311 16.25 -8.35 -21.87
N ASN A 312 15.17 -9.07 -22.26
CA ASN A 312 15.08 -9.69 -23.58
C ASN A 312 14.27 -8.87 -24.60
N LEU A 313 13.47 -7.90 -24.17
CA LEU A 313 12.61 -7.11 -25.07
C LEU A 313 13.08 -5.66 -25.22
N PHE A 314 13.77 -5.13 -24.24
CA PHE A 314 14.18 -3.74 -24.27
C PHE A 314 15.61 -3.55 -24.82
N PRO A 315 15.83 -2.50 -25.63
CA PRO A 315 17.16 -2.13 -26.04
C PRO A 315 17.95 -1.50 -24.89
N VAL A 316 19.25 -1.39 -25.08
CA VAL A 316 20.16 -0.65 -24.20
C VAL A 316 19.63 0.76 -23.95
N GLY A 317 19.71 1.22 -22.70
CA GLY A 317 19.13 2.49 -22.23
C GLY A 317 17.72 2.35 -21.66
N MET A 318 16.88 1.51 -22.21
CA MET A 318 15.54 1.25 -21.63
C MET A 318 15.63 0.39 -20.37
N VAL A 319 16.61 -0.50 -20.26
CA VAL A 319 16.84 -1.30 -19.05
C VAL A 319 17.20 -0.38 -17.88
N GLY A 320 18.10 0.58 -18.09
CA GLY A 320 18.45 1.59 -17.09
C GLY A 320 17.26 2.45 -16.67
N LEU A 321 16.38 2.81 -17.61
CA LEU A 321 15.15 3.55 -17.30
C LEU A 321 14.19 2.72 -16.44
N VAL A 322 14.01 1.42 -16.74
CA VAL A 322 13.18 0.52 -15.90
C VAL A 322 13.73 0.48 -14.48
N LEU A 323 15.03 0.25 -14.31
CA LEU A 323 15.65 0.19 -12.99
C LEU A 323 15.55 1.51 -12.23
N ALA A 324 15.70 2.64 -12.93
CA ALA A 324 15.51 3.96 -12.36
C ALA A 324 14.08 4.14 -11.83
N VAL A 325 13.08 3.78 -12.62
CA VAL A 325 11.66 3.88 -12.27
C VAL A 325 11.31 2.95 -11.11
N LEU A 326 11.81 1.70 -11.12
CA LEU A 326 11.60 0.74 -10.02
C LEU A 326 12.22 1.24 -8.71
N THR A 327 13.46 1.72 -8.75
CA THR A 327 14.14 2.27 -7.58
C THR A 327 13.41 3.50 -7.04
N ALA A 328 12.91 4.36 -7.92
CA ALA A 328 12.16 5.53 -7.52
C ALA A 328 10.79 5.19 -6.91
N ALA A 329 10.11 4.17 -7.41
CA ALA A 329 8.86 3.69 -6.80
C ALA A 329 9.10 3.18 -5.37
N LEU A 330 10.24 2.51 -5.10
CA LEU A 330 10.66 2.16 -3.73
C LEU A 330 10.86 3.40 -2.86
N ILE A 331 11.60 4.40 -3.37
CA ILE A 331 11.84 5.66 -2.67
C ILE A 331 10.52 6.35 -2.33
N SER A 332 9.55 6.33 -3.25
CA SER A 332 8.21 6.89 -3.05
C SER A 332 7.45 6.19 -1.93
N THR A 333 7.40 4.85 -1.95
CA THR A 333 6.71 4.06 -0.92
C THR A 333 7.34 4.28 0.45
N VAL A 334 8.68 4.19 0.55
CA VAL A 334 9.42 4.44 1.80
C VAL A 334 9.23 5.88 2.27
N GLY A 335 9.28 6.86 1.37
CA GLY A 335 9.05 8.28 1.69
C GLY A 335 7.64 8.55 2.22
N SER A 336 6.62 7.94 1.64
CA SER A 336 5.24 8.04 2.12
C SER A 336 5.09 7.43 3.52
N ALA A 337 5.67 6.27 3.75
CA ALA A 337 5.67 5.58 5.04
C ALA A 337 6.43 6.37 6.13
N LEU A 338 7.62 6.91 5.81
CA LEU A 338 8.37 7.78 6.73
C LEU A 338 7.61 9.05 7.09
N ASN A 339 6.91 9.65 6.11
CA ASN A 339 6.08 10.83 6.37
C ASN A 339 4.88 10.47 7.28
N ALA A 340 4.23 9.33 7.07
CA ALA A 340 3.14 8.84 7.91
C ALA A 340 3.63 8.55 9.35
N LEU A 341 4.75 7.84 9.49
CA LEU A 341 5.40 7.55 10.77
C LEU A 341 5.71 8.83 11.55
N SER A 342 6.38 9.76 10.87
CA SER A 342 6.76 11.07 11.43
C SER A 342 5.52 11.87 11.87
N THR A 343 4.45 11.84 11.06
CA THR A 343 3.20 12.53 11.38
C THR A 343 2.54 11.96 12.64
N VAL A 344 2.35 10.63 12.68
CA VAL A 344 1.68 9.97 13.81
C VAL A 344 2.47 10.15 15.11
N PHE A 345 3.78 9.88 15.08
CA PHE A 345 4.59 10.06 16.29
C PHE A 345 4.58 11.52 16.77
N THR A 346 4.83 12.46 15.86
CA THR A 346 4.92 13.88 16.23
C THR A 346 3.59 14.41 16.75
N MET A 347 2.48 14.15 16.06
CA MET A 347 1.18 14.75 16.40
C MET A 347 0.45 14.01 17.52
N ASP A 348 0.52 12.67 17.56
CA ASP A 348 -0.24 11.87 18.52
C ASP A 348 0.52 11.55 19.79
N ILE A 349 1.86 11.43 19.73
CA ILE A 349 2.69 11.12 20.88
C ILE A 349 3.38 12.38 21.38
N TYR A 350 4.22 13.03 20.58
CA TYR A 350 5.06 14.13 21.04
C TYR A 350 4.22 15.36 21.44
N VAL A 351 3.48 15.93 20.49
CA VAL A 351 2.66 17.14 20.73
C VAL A 351 1.57 16.85 21.75
N LYS A 352 0.84 15.76 21.58
CA LYS A 352 -0.34 15.52 22.43
C LYS A 352 0.00 15.13 23.86
N LYS A 353 1.10 14.37 24.07
CA LYS A 353 1.43 13.81 25.38
C LYS A 353 2.53 14.59 26.11
N PHE A 354 3.58 15.03 25.38
CA PHE A 354 4.76 15.60 26.02
C PHE A 354 4.87 17.14 25.89
N ARG A 355 4.45 17.71 24.75
CA ARG A 355 4.61 19.15 24.46
C ARG A 355 3.37 19.73 23.77
N PRO A 356 2.25 19.93 24.49
CA PRO A 356 1.00 20.46 23.91
C PRO A 356 1.13 21.85 23.29
N LEU A 357 2.09 22.65 23.75
CA LEU A 357 2.37 24.01 23.28
C LEU A 357 3.63 24.08 22.38
N ALA A 358 4.03 22.97 21.76
CA ALA A 358 5.20 22.93 20.88
C ALA A 358 5.09 23.95 19.75
N SER A 359 6.15 24.72 19.53
CA SER A 359 6.23 25.64 18.40
C SER A 359 6.28 24.88 17.06
N GLN A 360 5.88 25.53 15.96
CA GLN A 360 5.94 24.93 14.63
C GLN A 360 7.37 24.47 14.25
N LYS A 361 8.40 25.22 14.70
CA LYS A 361 9.81 24.84 14.49
C LYS A 361 10.18 23.57 15.24
N GLU A 362 9.69 23.41 16.47
CA GLU A 362 9.89 22.22 17.30
C GLU A 362 9.16 20.99 16.69
N ILE A 363 7.94 21.16 16.22
CA ILE A 363 7.17 20.12 15.52
C ILE A 363 7.92 19.61 14.27
N ILE A 364 8.45 20.52 13.45
CA ILE A 364 9.22 20.16 12.25
C ILE A 364 10.52 19.43 12.64
N ARG A 365 11.26 19.93 13.66
CA ARG A 365 12.48 19.30 14.14
C ARG A 365 12.22 17.89 14.66
N THR A 366 11.17 17.71 15.45
CA THR A 366 10.75 16.39 15.95
C THR A 366 10.40 15.46 14.80
N GLY A 367 9.68 15.96 13.80
CA GLY A 367 9.36 15.19 12.59
C GLY A 367 10.61 14.68 11.88
N HIS A 368 11.65 15.51 11.72
CA HIS A 368 12.93 15.10 11.12
C HIS A 368 13.65 14.05 11.97
N VAL A 369 13.71 14.23 13.29
CA VAL A 369 14.33 13.25 14.20
C VAL A 369 13.61 11.89 14.11
N VAL A 370 12.28 11.90 14.12
CA VAL A 370 11.48 10.68 14.02
C VAL A 370 11.66 10.00 12.67
N THR A 371 11.74 10.77 11.58
CA THR A 371 12.04 10.25 10.25
C THR A 371 13.38 9.50 10.25
N MET A 372 14.44 10.11 10.79
CA MET A 372 15.76 9.48 10.86
C MET A 372 15.78 8.25 11.78
N ALA A 373 15.15 8.34 12.94
CA ALA A 373 15.09 7.21 13.88
C ALA A 373 14.30 6.02 13.29
N GLY A 374 13.13 6.29 12.72
CA GLY A 374 12.30 5.27 12.07
C GLY A 374 13.00 4.62 10.88
N ALA A 375 13.73 5.43 10.13
CA ALA A 375 14.57 5.02 9.04
C ALA A 375 15.65 4.01 9.52
N LEU A 376 16.43 4.34 10.54
CA LEU A 376 17.47 3.48 11.09
C LEU A 376 16.89 2.18 11.67
N ILE A 377 15.80 2.26 12.43
CA ILE A 377 15.10 1.10 12.98
C ILE A 377 14.67 0.15 11.85
N SER A 378 14.15 0.70 10.74
CA SER A 378 13.69 -0.09 9.61
C SER A 378 14.83 -0.85 8.92
N VAL A 379 16.03 -0.27 8.81
CA VAL A 379 17.22 -0.99 8.28
C VAL A 379 17.59 -2.15 9.20
N ILE A 380 17.58 -1.92 10.51
CA ILE A 380 17.89 -3.00 11.48
C ILE A 380 16.90 -4.15 11.33
N ILE A 381 15.60 -3.86 11.24
CA ILE A 381 14.56 -4.88 11.02
C ILE A 381 14.77 -5.57 9.66
N THR A 382 15.10 -4.83 8.61
CA THR A 382 15.38 -5.38 7.27
C THR A 382 16.53 -6.38 7.29
N ILE A 383 17.63 -6.05 7.98
CA ILE A 383 18.79 -6.96 8.14
C ILE A 383 18.39 -8.20 8.95
N ALA A 384 17.58 -8.03 9.99
CA ALA A 384 17.07 -9.16 10.75
C ALA A 384 16.19 -10.09 9.88
N ILE A 385 15.34 -9.54 9.02
CA ILE A 385 14.54 -10.33 8.07
C ILE A 385 15.44 -11.06 7.06
N ASP A 386 16.49 -10.43 6.53
CA ASP A 386 17.42 -11.04 5.57
C ASP A 386 18.19 -12.24 6.18
N SER A 387 18.36 -12.26 7.50
CA SER A 387 19.00 -13.37 8.20
C SER A 387 18.15 -14.65 8.28
N ILE A 388 16.83 -14.55 8.03
CA ILE A 388 15.89 -15.68 8.06
C ILE A 388 15.89 -16.37 6.69
N LYS A 389 16.46 -17.58 6.63
CA LYS A 389 16.54 -18.35 5.36
C LYS A 389 15.18 -18.95 4.99
N GLY A 390 14.90 -18.99 3.67
CA GLY A 390 13.74 -19.69 3.10
C GLY A 390 12.40 -18.96 3.17
N LEU A 391 12.41 -17.65 3.48
CA LEU A 391 11.18 -16.84 3.44
C LEU A 391 10.73 -16.62 1.98
N ASN A 392 9.52 -17.09 1.65
CA ASN A 392 8.80 -16.56 0.48
C ASN A 392 8.23 -15.20 0.86
N LEU A 393 8.89 -14.15 0.39
CA LEU A 393 8.59 -12.77 0.78
C LEU A 393 7.14 -12.37 0.52
N PHE A 394 6.59 -12.76 -0.64
CA PHE A 394 5.22 -12.40 -1.02
C PHE A 394 4.19 -13.02 -0.08
N ASN A 395 4.31 -14.32 0.18
CA ASN A 395 3.39 -15.03 1.06
C ASN A 395 3.47 -14.52 2.50
N VAL A 396 4.68 -14.26 3.00
CA VAL A 396 4.88 -13.69 4.35
C VAL A 396 4.29 -12.29 4.43
N PHE A 397 4.53 -11.43 3.43
CA PHE A 397 3.99 -10.09 3.39
C PHE A 397 2.46 -10.09 3.41
N GLN A 398 1.83 -10.86 2.54
CA GLN A 398 0.37 -10.93 2.45
C GLN A 398 -0.26 -11.55 3.71
N SER A 399 0.37 -12.58 4.28
CA SER A 399 -0.08 -13.21 5.52
C SER A 399 0.03 -12.25 6.71
N VAL A 400 1.14 -11.54 6.85
CA VAL A 400 1.33 -10.53 7.93
C VAL A 400 0.25 -9.46 7.84
N LEU A 401 -0.08 -8.97 6.64
CA LEU A 401 -1.18 -8.02 6.44
C LEU A 401 -2.52 -8.64 6.87
N GLY A 402 -2.75 -9.91 6.55
CA GLY A 402 -3.95 -10.65 6.95
C GLY A 402 -4.16 -10.75 8.47
N PHE A 403 -3.09 -10.75 9.25
CA PHE A 403 -3.15 -10.78 10.73
C PHE A 403 -3.16 -9.39 11.39
N ILE A 404 -2.60 -8.38 10.72
CA ILE A 404 -2.66 -6.98 11.17
C ILE A 404 -4.06 -6.38 10.92
N ALA A 405 -4.70 -6.66 9.81
CA ALA A 405 -5.91 -5.99 9.38
C ALA A 405 -7.16 -6.17 10.28
N PRO A 406 -7.46 -7.37 10.84
CA PRO A 406 -8.74 -7.61 11.52
C PRO A 406 -9.05 -6.69 12.69
N PRO A 407 -8.16 -6.43 13.67
CA PRO A 407 -8.46 -5.53 14.78
C PRO A 407 -8.72 -4.10 14.34
N MET A 408 -7.92 -3.61 13.38
CA MET A 408 -8.08 -2.26 12.83
C MET A 408 -9.38 -2.10 12.07
N ALA A 409 -9.68 -3.03 11.15
CA ALA A 409 -10.93 -3.02 10.39
C ALA A 409 -12.14 -3.04 11.32
N ALA A 410 -12.13 -3.90 12.36
CA ALA A 410 -13.18 -3.96 13.35
C ALA A 410 -13.38 -2.63 14.07
N VAL A 411 -12.33 -2.05 14.65
CA VAL A 411 -12.42 -0.80 15.43
C VAL A 411 -12.93 0.36 14.56
N PHE A 412 -12.46 0.49 13.32
CA PHE A 412 -12.90 1.57 12.44
C PHE A 412 -14.33 1.37 11.93
N LEU A 413 -14.72 0.17 11.51
CA LEU A 413 -16.08 -0.11 11.06
C LEU A 413 -17.08 0.08 12.18
N PHE A 414 -16.85 -0.54 13.33
CA PHE A 414 -17.75 -0.37 14.49
C PHE A 414 -17.74 1.06 15.02
N GLY A 415 -16.59 1.73 14.99
CA GLY A 415 -16.47 3.14 15.40
C GLY A 415 -17.31 4.09 14.56
N ILE A 416 -17.41 3.83 13.25
CA ILE A 416 -18.15 4.65 12.30
C ILE A 416 -19.63 4.25 12.21
N PHE A 417 -19.92 2.96 12.11
CA PHE A 417 -21.28 2.49 11.80
C PHE A 417 -22.10 2.17 13.03
N TRP A 418 -21.49 1.82 14.16
CA TRP A 418 -22.23 1.41 15.35
C TRP A 418 -22.00 2.35 16.54
N LYS A 419 -22.98 3.21 16.80
CA LYS A 419 -22.90 4.25 17.84
C LYS A 419 -22.69 3.71 19.27
N ARG A 420 -23.13 2.47 19.54
CA ARG A 420 -23.03 1.84 20.86
C ARG A 420 -21.64 1.31 21.21
N THR A 421 -20.73 1.25 20.25
CA THR A 421 -19.34 0.81 20.49
C THR A 421 -18.68 1.65 21.57
N THR A 422 -18.15 1.01 22.61
CA THR A 422 -17.54 1.69 23.77
C THR A 422 -16.02 1.79 23.63
N THR A 423 -15.40 2.71 24.40
CA THR A 423 -13.93 2.83 24.49
C THR A 423 -13.29 1.52 24.94
N MET A 424 -13.91 0.84 25.91
CA MET A 424 -13.40 -0.43 26.44
C MET A 424 -13.33 -1.49 25.33
N ALA A 425 -14.39 -1.61 24.52
CA ALA A 425 -14.43 -2.54 23.41
C ALA A 425 -13.38 -2.22 22.34
N ALA A 426 -13.22 -0.95 21.98
CA ALA A 426 -12.20 -0.51 21.02
C ALA A 426 -10.78 -0.78 21.53
N ASN A 427 -10.49 -0.47 22.78
CA ASN A 427 -9.17 -0.72 23.38
C ASN A 427 -8.88 -2.22 23.50
N MET A 428 -9.86 -3.03 23.87
CA MET A 428 -9.75 -4.49 23.92
C MET A 428 -9.42 -5.06 22.53
N ALA A 429 -10.10 -4.61 21.48
CA ALA A 429 -9.82 -5.07 20.13
C ALA A 429 -8.40 -4.69 19.66
N LEU A 430 -7.96 -3.46 19.97
CA LEU A 430 -6.62 -2.99 19.60
C LEU A 430 -5.48 -3.61 20.42
N THR A 431 -5.75 -4.12 21.61
CA THR A 431 -4.73 -4.77 22.47
C THR A 431 -4.84 -6.29 22.42
N PHE A 432 -5.84 -6.87 23.09
CA PHE A 432 -6.03 -8.31 23.14
C PHE A 432 -6.39 -8.91 21.78
N GLY A 433 -7.23 -8.22 20.99
CA GLY A 433 -7.55 -8.64 19.62
C GLY A 433 -6.32 -8.69 18.73
N THR A 434 -5.44 -7.69 18.86
CA THR A 434 -4.16 -7.67 18.12
C THR A 434 -3.23 -8.77 18.59
N ALA A 435 -3.06 -8.96 19.91
CA ALA A 435 -2.23 -10.01 20.46
C ALA A 435 -2.73 -11.40 20.03
N PHE A 436 -4.03 -11.63 20.04
CA PHE A 436 -4.67 -12.86 19.56
C PHE A 436 -4.42 -13.08 18.07
N SER A 437 -4.67 -12.07 17.25
CA SER A 437 -4.48 -12.13 15.79
C SER A 437 -3.02 -12.40 15.42
N MET A 438 -2.08 -11.70 16.06
CA MET A 438 -0.65 -11.91 15.84
C MET A 438 -0.18 -13.28 16.38
N GLY A 439 -0.74 -13.75 17.51
CA GLY A 439 -0.49 -15.09 18.03
C GLY A 439 -0.89 -16.18 17.02
N VAL A 440 -2.08 -16.06 16.42
CA VAL A 440 -2.51 -16.96 15.34
C VAL A 440 -1.57 -16.84 14.13
N GLY A 441 -1.12 -15.64 13.79
CA GLY A 441 -0.14 -15.43 12.71
C GLY A 441 1.20 -16.10 12.97
N ILE A 442 1.70 -16.04 14.18
CA ILE A 442 2.92 -16.74 14.61
C ILE A 442 2.75 -18.27 14.51
N LEU A 443 1.61 -18.79 14.94
CA LEU A 443 1.31 -20.22 14.81
C LEU A 443 1.26 -20.63 13.33
N TYR A 444 0.60 -19.84 12.48
CA TYR A 444 0.42 -20.10 11.06
C TYR A 444 1.72 -20.05 10.26
N LEU A 445 2.62 -19.11 10.58
CA LEU A 445 3.84 -18.89 9.79
C LEU A 445 5.04 -19.69 10.29
N TRP A 446 5.18 -19.89 11.63
CA TRP A 446 6.43 -20.38 12.20
C TRP A 446 6.28 -21.66 13.04
N VAL A 447 5.26 -21.75 13.91
CA VAL A 447 5.13 -22.91 14.81
C VAL A 447 4.55 -24.11 14.07
N PHE A 448 3.49 -23.90 13.33
CA PHE A 448 2.81 -24.88 12.48
C PHE A 448 2.70 -24.36 11.05
N PRO A 449 3.82 -24.24 10.29
CA PRO A 449 3.79 -23.59 8.98
C PRO A 449 2.72 -24.18 8.07
N ALA A 450 1.89 -23.30 7.48
CA ALA A 450 0.78 -23.71 6.62
C ALA A 450 1.22 -24.52 5.39
N GLU A 451 2.46 -24.33 4.95
CA GLU A 451 3.07 -25.12 3.88
C GLU A 451 3.24 -26.61 4.25
N LYS A 452 3.35 -26.92 5.55
CA LYS A 452 3.52 -28.28 6.07
C LYS A 452 2.23 -28.87 6.66
N TYR A 453 1.33 -28.01 7.13
CA TYR A 453 0.10 -28.42 7.84
C TYR A 453 -1.12 -27.99 7.04
N THR A 454 -1.63 -28.89 6.21
CA THR A 454 -2.79 -28.66 5.32
C THR A 454 -4.12 -28.43 6.03
N ALA A 455 -4.18 -28.59 7.34
CA ALA A 455 -5.38 -28.32 8.14
C ALA A 455 -5.68 -26.83 8.32
N TRP A 456 -4.71 -25.94 8.05
CA TRP A 456 -4.95 -24.52 8.10
C TRP A 456 -5.85 -24.06 6.95
N PRO A 457 -6.86 -23.22 7.20
CA PRO A 457 -7.56 -22.53 6.14
C PRO A 457 -6.64 -21.50 5.48
N HIS A 458 -6.97 -21.09 4.27
CA HIS A 458 -6.24 -20.02 3.57
C HIS A 458 -6.14 -18.76 4.44
N PHE A 459 -5.00 -18.03 4.41
CA PHE A 459 -4.73 -16.89 5.31
C PHE A 459 -5.80 -15.78 5.24
N MET A 460 -6.41 -15.56 4.07
CA MET A 460 -7.54 -14.61 3.94
C MET A 460 -8.76 -15.08 4.74
N MET A 461 -9.05 -16.39 4.73
CA MET A 461 -10.17 -16.92 5.53
C MET A 461 -9.89 -16.81 7.02
N LEU A 462 -8.63 -17.00 7.44
CA LEU A 462 -8.21 -16.72 8.82
C LEU A 462 -8.41 -15.25 9.19
N SER A 463 -8.07 -14.33 8.28
CA SER A 463 -8.33 -12.89 8.47
C SER A 463 -9.82 -12.62 8.72
N PHE A 464 -10.70 -13.28 7.95
CA PHE A 464 -12.15 -13.17 8.15
C PHE A 464 -12.58 -13.74 9.50
N TYR A 465 -12.13 -14.95 9.88
CA TYR A 465 -12.48 -15.56 11.16
C TYR A 465 -12.00 -14.71 12.35
N LEU A 466 -10.79 -14.19 12.28
CA LEU A 466 -10.24 -13.29 13.29
C LEU A 466 -11.09 -12.01 13.41
N PHE A 467 -11.48 -11.42 12.28
CA PHE A 467 -12.36 -10.26 12.27
C PHE A 467 -13.73 -10.57 12.93
N VAL A 468 -14.34 -11.71 12.62
CA VAL A 468 -15.62 -12.13 13.21
C VAL A 468 -15.48 -12.31 14.73
N VAL A 469 -14.45 -13.01 15.20
CA VAL A 469 -14.19 -13.25 16.63
C VAL A 469 -13.96 -11.92 17.37
N ILE A 470 -13.10 -11.05 16.83
CA ILE A 470 -12.81 -9.74 17.43
C ILE A 470 -14.07 -8.86 17.45
N SER A 471 -14.84 -8.87 16.36
CA SER A 471 -16.10 -8.12 16.26
C SER A 471 -17.13 -8.62 17.25
N ALA A 472 -17.30 -9.93 17.41
CA ALA A 472 -18.17 -10.52 18.41
C ALA A 472 -17.77 -10.10 19.84
N GLY A 473 -16.46 -10.14 20.14
CA GLY A 473 -15.91 -9.64 21.40
C GLY A 473 -16.22 -8.14 21.61
N MET A 474 -16.03 -7.32 20.58
CA MET A 474 -16.38 -5.88 20.66
C MET A 474 -17.88 -5.66 20.91
N ILE A 475 -18.75 -6.42 20.25
CA ILE A 475 -20.20 -6.34 20.45
C ILE A 475 -20.52 -6.72 21.90
N LEU A 476 -20.03 -7.86 22.39
CA LEU A 476 -20.28 -8.34 23.74
C LEU A 476 -19.84 -7.31 24.79
N VAL A 477 -18.59 -6.82 24.70
CA VAL A 477 -18.08 -5.82 25.65
C VAL A 477 -18.87 -4.53 25.58
N SER A 478 -19.26 -4.07 24.37
CA SER A 478 -20.06 -2.85 24.22
C SER A 478 -21.48 -3.00 24.76
N LEU A 479 -22.05 -4.21 24.77
CA LEU A 479 -23.36 -4.49 25.34
C LEU A 479 -23.32 -4.54 26.88
N LEU A 480 -22.22 -5.07 27.44
CA LEU A 480 -22.03 -5.20 28.89
C LEU A 480 -21.55 -3.89 29.54
N ASP A 481 -20.81 -3.05 28.81
CA ASP A 481 -20.33 -1.77 29.34
C ASP A 481 -21.46 -0.73 29.41
N LYS A 482 -21.85 -0.40 30.63
CA LYS A 482 -22.92 0.58 30.92
C LYS A 482 -22.45 2.03 30.86
N ARG A 483 -21.16 2.31 30.64
CA ARG A 483 -20.64 3.66 30.64
C ARG A 483 -21.13 4.40 29.40
N ARG A 484 -21.82 5.52 29.61
CA ARG A 484 -22.19 6.44 28.52
C ARG A 484 -20.91 7.11 28.01
N GLN A 485 -20.67 7.00 26.71
CA GLN A 485 -19.54 7.61 26.06
C GLN A 485 -19.93 8.96 25.46
N GLU A 486 -19.30 10.03 25.91
CA GLU A 486 -19.40 11.32 25.24
C GLU A 486 -18.58 11.28 23.95
N CYS A 487 -19.25 11.08 22.83
CA CYS A 487 -18.63 11.20 21.51
C CYS A 487 -18.54 12.69 21.14
N THR A 488 -17.32 13.23 21.09
CA THR A 488 -17.09 14.63 20.69
C THR A 488 -17.26 14.84 19.18
N LEU A 489 -17.37 13.75 18.39
CA LEU A 489 -17.61 13.79 16.97
C LEU A 489 -19.11 13.74 16.65
N ASN A 490 -19.66 14.87 16.20
CA ASN A 490 -21.00 14.87 15.62
C ASN A 490 -20.92 14.35 14.16
N MET A 491 -21.02 13.03 14.01
CA MET A 491 -20.88 12.33 12.73
C MET A 491 -21.90 12.77 11.66
N LYS A 492 -23.03 13.35 12.05
CA LYS A 492 -24.04 13.86 11.10
C LYS A 492 -23.70 15.26 10.58
N LYS A 493 -23.07 16.11 11.40
CA LYS A 493 -22.72 17.49 11.04
C LYS A 493 -21.53 17.60 10.10
N VAL A 494 -20.76 16.52 9.97
CA VAL A 494 -19.51 16.45 9.22
C VAL A 494 -19.71 15.96 7.77
N MET A 495 -20.89 15.43 7.43
CA MET A 495 -21.14 14.86 6.10
C MET A 495 -21.61 15.93 5.11
N GLU A 496 -20.69 16.41 4.28
CA GLU A 496 -21.03 17.14 3.05
C GLU A 496 -21.55 16.16 1.99
N LYS A 497 -22.56 16.60 1.21
CA LYS A 497 -23.04 15.80 0.07
C LYS A 497 -21.99 15.78 -1.04
N PRO A 498 -21.72 14.61 -1.66
CA PRO A 498 -20.79 14.54 -2.78
C PRO A 498 -21.30 15.35 -3.98
N ALA A 499 -20.39 15.97 -4.70
CA ALA A 499 -20.73 16.69 -5.92
C ALA A 499 -21.25 15.73 -7.00
N LYS A 500 -22.17 16.18 -7.87
CA LYS A 500 -22.71 15.35 -8.97
C LYS A 500 -21.61 14.75 -9.87
N SER A 501 -20.55 15.52 -10.14
CA SER A 501 -19.38 15.05 -10.91
C SER A 501 -18.66 13.89 -10.24
N VAL A 502 -18.60 13.85 -8.91
CA VAL A 502 -18.02 12.73 -8.16
C VAL A 502 -18.87 11.49 -8.32
N ILE A 503 -20.19 11.62 -8.16
CA ILE A 503 -21.11 10.48 -8.33
C ILE A 503 -20.99 9.91 -9.74
N LEU A 504 -21.01 10.77 -10.76
CA LEU A 504 -20.88 10.35 -12.17
C LEU A 504 -19.57 9.59 -12.43
N ALA A 505 -18.44 10.14 -11.94
CA ALA A 505 -17.13 9.53 -12.11
C ALA A 505 -17.05 8.13 -11.46
N TRP A 506 -17.64 7.97 -10.26
CA TRP A 506 -17.70 6.68 -9.57
C TRP A 506 -18.66 5.70 -10.24
N THR A 507 -19.80 6.16 -10.74
CA THR A 507 -20.74 5.33 -11.50
C THR A 507 -20.07 4.77 -12.75
N LEU A 508 -19.35 5.61 -13.50
CA LEU A 508 -18.62 5.18 -14.70
C LEU A 508 -17.55 4.14 -14.37
N LEU A 509 -16.74 4.38 -13.34
CA LEU A 509 -15.73 3.41 -12.89
C LEU A 509 -16.37 2.09 -12.48
N THR A 510 -17.48 2.13 -11.73
CA THR A 510 -18.18 0.92 -11.28
C THR A 510 -18.72 0.11 -12.46
N ILE A 511 -19.31 0.76 -13.47
CA ILE A 511 -19.80 0.09 -14.67
C ILE A 511 -18.66 -0.63 -15.41
N ILE A 512 -17.51 0.05 -15.56
CA ILE A 512 -16.34 -0.54 -16.22
C ILE A 512 -15.78 -1.71 -15.39
N MET A 513 -15.70 -1.57 -14.07
CA MET A 513 -15.23 -2.65 -13.20
C MET A 513 -16.15 -3.89 -13.27
N ILE A 514 -17.47 -3.68 -13.25
CA ILE A 514 -18.44 -4.79 -13.44
C ILE A 514 -18.23 -5.41 -14.82
N GLY A 515 -18.08 -4.60 -15.88
CA GLY A 515 -17.79 -5.09 -17.22
C GLY A 515 -16.52 -5.95 -17.29
N LEU A 516 -15.43 -5.53 -16.64
CA LEU A 516 -14.19 -6.31 -16.59
C LEU A 516 -14.38 -7.65 -15.85
N TYR A 517 -15.08 -7.64 -14.71
CA TYR A 517 -15.36 -8.88 -13.97
C TYR A 517 -16.27 -9.84 -14.75
N LEU A 518 -17.26 -9.34 -15.49
CA LEU A 518 -18.11 -10.16 -16.34
C LEU A 518 -17.34 -10.72 -17.54
N PHE A 519 -16.45 -9.92 -18.15
CA PHE A 519 -15.64 -10.34 -19.29
C PHE A 519 -14.67 -11.47 -18.94
N PHE A 520 -14.02 -11.39 -17.77
CA PHE A 520 -13.05 -12.38 -17.29
C PHE A 520 -13.65 -13.44 -16.35
N ASN A 521 -14.98 -13.64 -16.37
CA ASN A 521 -15.65 -14.64 -15.54
C ASN A 521 -16.18 -15.78 -16.42
N GLY A 522 -15.35 -16.77 -16.63
CA GLY A 522 -15.81 -18.06 -17.16
C GLY A 522 -15.95 -18.14 -18.68
N HIS A 523 -14.91 -17.86 -19.39
CA HIS A 523 -14.75 -18.31 -20.79
C HIS A 523 -13.89 -19.56 -20.83
#